data_200d341c0993772b3de16561d1c036d2
#
_entry.id   200d341c0993772b3de16561d1c036d2
#
_cell.length_a   1.000
_cell.length_b   1.000
_cell.length_c   1.000
_cell.angle_alpha   90.00
_cell.angle_beta   90.00
_cell.angle_gamma   90.00
#
_symmetry.space_group_name_H-M   'P 1'
#
loop_
_entity.id
_entity.type
_entity.pdbx_description
1 polymer ?
#
loop_
_entity_poly.entity_id
_entity_poly.type
_entity_poly.pdbx_seq_one_letter_code
_entity_poly.pdbx_strand_id
1 'polypeptide(L)'
;YFVDLVRANPQLRARVGNPDELASNRLGGVLKALKHRVSQPESELESVHGAVITALNEEAVVSACLANQGGLNLVDSYEAFCVKMLGVVRQSIIFSRQQKEIGRPAGWLGWPLIATSHTWENGKNQQSHQDTTFCEALLGEMHDVVRVLLPADHNSLLALLPGIYQARGRLACLVVAKREQPCSFTAAQAQQLARDG
;
A
#
# COMPACT_ATOMS: atom_id res chain seq x y z
N TYR A 1 5.86 -11.46 -2.76
CA TYR A 1 6.52 -10.79 -1.64
C TYR A 1 5.60 -10.61 -0.43
N PHE A 2 4.47 -9.86 -0.53
CA PHE A 2 3.62 -9.59 0.65
C PHE A 2 3.08 -10.88 1.29
N VAL A 3 2.58 -11.80 0.48
CA VAL A 3 2.09 -13.11 0.96
C VAL A 3 3.21 -13.90 1.66
N ASP A 4 4.41 -13.89 1.11
CA ASP A 4 5.57 -14.58 1.70
C ASP A 4 6.00 -13.91 3.01
N LEU A 5 5.97 -12.57 3.05
CA LEU A 5 6.23 -11.81 4.27
C LEU A 5 5.23 -12.16 5.38
N VAL A 6 3.94 -12.27 5.05
CA VAL A 6 2.89 -12.69 5.98
C VAL A 6 3.13 -14.11 6.49
N ARG A 7 3.46 -15.04 5.60
CA ARG A 7 3.75 -16.44 5.94
C ARG A 7 5.00 -16.57 6.84
N ALA A 8 6.01 -15.76 6.58
CA ALA A 8 7.25 -15.74 7.38
C ALA A 8 7.06 -15.09 8.76
N ASN A 9 5.95 -14.38 8.99
CA ASN A 9 5.67 -13.66 10.23
C ASN A 9 4.26 -13.97 10.75
N PRO A 10 3.93 -15.24 11.08
CA PRO A 10 2.58 -15.64 11.48
C PRO A 10 2.10 -14.99 12.79
N GLN A 11 3.01 -14.44 13.60
CA GLN A 11 2.71 -13.68 14.80
C GLN A 11 2.17 -12.27 14.51
N LEU A 12 2.37 -11.75 13.30
CA LEU A 12 1.90 -10.44 12.89
C LEU A 12 0.58 -10.57 12.12
N ARG A 13 -0.43 -9.91 12.61
CA ARG A 13 -1.73 -9.89 11.91
C ARG A 13 -1.61 -9.13 10.60
N ALA A 14 -1.95 -9.80 9.49
CA ALA A 14 -2.02 -9.15 8.19
C ALA A 14 -3.37 -8.45 7.97
N ARG A 15 -3.36 -7.30 7.29
CA ARG A 15 -4.53 -6.65 6.72
C ARG A 15 -4.24 -6.10 5.34
N VAL A 16 -5.19 -6.31 4.45
CA VAL A 16 -5.20 -5.72 3.11
C VAL A 16 -6.47 -4.90 2.99
N GLY A 17 -6.34 -3.60 2.80
CA GLY A 17 -7.46 -2.70 2.54
C GLY A 17 -7.65 -2.54 1.04
N ASN A 18 -8.82 -2.90 0.53
CA ASN A 18 -9.11 -2.83 -0.89
C ASN A 18 -10.58 -2.46 -1.13
N PRO A 19 -10.88 -1.42 -1.92
CA PRO A 19 -12.26 -1.03 -2.25
C PRO A 19 -12.90 -1.87 -3.36
N ASP A 20 -12.53 -3.16 -3.50
CA ASP A 20 -13.01 -4.13 -4.51
C ASP A 20 -12.24 -4.13 -5.86
N GLU A 21 -10.94 -3.87 -5.81
CA GLU A 21 -10.12 -3.69 -7.02
C GLU A 21 -8.92 -4.66 -7.13
N LEU A 22 -8.71 -5.56 -6.16
CA LEU A 22 -7.53 -6.44 -6.10
C LEU A 22 -7.28 -7.23 -7.38
N ALA A 23 -8.32 -7.82 -7.96
CA ALA A 23 -8.19 -8.60 -9.19
C ALA A 23 -7.80 -7.71 -10.37
N SER A 24 -8.44 -6.54 -10.50
CA SER A 24 -8.16 -5.59 -11.58
C SER A 24 -6.80 -4.92 -11.42
N ASN A 25 -6.29 -4.79 -10.19
CA ASN A 25 -4.96 -4.25 -9.86
C ASN A 25 -3.85 -5.31 -9.85
N ARG A 26 -4.11 -6.49 -10.42
CA ARG A 26 -3.14 -7.60 -10.51
C ARG A 26 -2.71 -8.17 -9.16
N LEU A 27 -3.48 -7.94 -8.11
CA LEU A 27 -3.26 -8.47 -6.76
C LEU A 27 -4.10 -9.72 -6.45
N GLY A 28 -4.65 -10.39 -7.45
CA GLY A 28 -5.45 -11.61 -7.28
C GLY A 28 -4.75 -12.74 -6.52
N GLY A 29 -3.41 -12.81 -6.58
CA GLY A 29 -2.61 -13.74 -5.78
C GLY A 29 -2.67 -13.44 -4.29
N VAL A 30 -2.77 -12.18 -3.89
CA VAL A 30 -2.97 -11.75 -2.51
C VAL A 30 -4.35 -12.19 -2.02
N LEU A 31 -5.38 -11.95 -2.82
CA LEU A 31 -6.76 -12.37 -2.50
C LEU A 31 -6.88 -13.90 -2.31
N LYS A 32 -6.32 -14.68 -3.24
CA LYS A 32 -6.32 -16.16 -3.14
C LYS A 32 -5.64 -16.66 -1.86
N ALA A 33 -4.53 -16.02 -1.47
CA ALA A 33 -3.75 -16.45 -0.31
C ALA A 33 -4.35 -15.98 1.02
N LEU A 34 -4.90 -14.77 1.08
CA LEU A 34 -5.29 -14.11 2.32
C LEU A 34 -6.80 -13.96 2.52
N LYS A 35 -7.60 -14.19 1.50
CA LYS A 35 -9.08 -14.27 1.49
C LYS A 35 -9.79 -13.01 1.99
N HIS A 36 -10.95 -12.73 1.47
CA HIS A 36 -11.88 -11.73 2.00
C HIS A 36 -12.32 -12.10 3.42
N ARG A 37 -12.37 -11.12 4.29
CA ARG A 37 -12.92 -11.27 5.63
C ARG A 37 -14.43 -11.04 5.61
N VAL A 38 -15.19 -12.10 5.86
CA VAL A 38 -16.65 -12.06 5.89
C VAL A 38 -17.17 -12.81 7.10
N SER A 39 -18.39 -12.50 7.53
CA SER A 39 -19.06 -13.21 8.62
C SER A 39 -19.60 -14.58 8.19
N GLN A 40 -20.02 -14.69 6.92
CA GLN A 40 -20.56 -15.91 6.33
C GLN A 40 -19.89 -16.15 4.97
N PRO A 41 -18.87 -17.04 4.91
CA PRO A 41 -18.18 -17.34 3.65
C PRO A 41 -19.11 -18.11 2.69
N GLU A 42 -19.19 -17.62 1.45
CA GLU A 42 -19.99 -18.21 0.36
C GLU A 42 -19.09 -18.70 -0.80
N SER A 43 -17.79 -18.44 -0.74
CA SER A 43 -16.82 -18.83 -1.77
C SER A 43 -15.47 -19.25 -1.18
N GLU A 44 -14.64 -19.89 -2.01
CA GLU A 44 -13.27 -20.25 -1.65
C GLU A 44 -12.37 -19.04 -1.40
N LEU A 45 -12.75 -17.85 -1.90
CA LEU A 45 -12.01 -16.60 -1.70
C LEU A 45 -12.40 -15.87 -0.43
N GLU A 46 -13.28 -16.44 0.39
CA GLU A 46 -13.82 -15.85 1.60
C GLU A 46 -13.47 -16.67 2.86
N SER A 47 -13.37 -15.99 3.99
CA SER A 47 -13.10 -16.63 5.28
C SER A 47 -13.46 -15.67 6.43
N VAL A 48 -13.94 -16.21 7.54
CA VAL A 48 -14.12 -15.46 8.80
C VAL A 48 -12.77 -14.96 9.36
N HIS A 49 -11.68 -15.61 8.97
CA HIS A 49 -10.30 -15.25 9.34
C HIS A 49 -9.55 -14.56 8.21
N GLY A 50 -10.23 -14.18 7.12
CA GLY A 50 -9.61 -13.49 6.00
C GLY A 50 -8.91 -12.21 6.44
N ALA A 51 -7.85 -11.85 5.72
CA ALA A 51 -7.08 -10.64 5.98
C ALA A 51 -7.46 -9.47 5.06
N VAL A 52 -8.18 -9.74 3.95
CA VAL A 52 -8.62 -8.73 3.00
C VAL A 52 -9.91 -8.10 3.50
N ILE A 53 -9.86 -6.80 3.76
CA ILE A 53 -11.02 -5.98 4.12
C ILE A 53 -11.49 -5.27 2.87
N THR A 54 -12.68 -5.63 2.41
CA THR A 54 -13.30 -5.03 1.22
C THR A 54 -14.51 -4.20 1.61
N ALA A 55 -14.52 -2.96 1.16
CA ALA A 55 -15.66 -2.05 1.23
C ALA A 55 -15.54 -1.05 0.09
N LEU A 56 -16.65 -0.73 -0.58
CA LEU A 56 -16.69 0.32 -1.61
C LEU A 56 -16.54 1.72 -0.99
N ASN A 57 -15.52 1.86 -0.16
CA ASN A 57 -15.19 3.08 0.57
C ASN A 57 -13.70 3.06 0.92
N GLU A 58 -12.94 3.88 0.25
CA GLU A 58 -11.48 3.96 0.39
C GLU A 58 -11.07 4.40 1.79
N GLU A 59 -11.81 5.31 2.41
CA GLU A 59 -11.56 5.78 3.77
C GLU A 59 -11.75 4.65 4.79
N ALA A 60 -12.78 3.83 4.63
CA ALA A 60 -13.03 2.70 5.52
C ALA A 60 -11.92 1.64 5.44
N VAL A 61 -11.46 1.29 4.23
CA VAL A 61 -10.43 0.26 4.06
C VAL A 61 -9.06 0.71 4.55
N VAL A 62 -8.69 1.98 4.32
CA VAL A 62 -7.43 2.51 4.87
C VAL A 62 -7.50 2.63 6.39
N SER A 63 -8.65 3.03 6.96
CA SER A 63 -8.87 3.08 8.40
C SER A 63 -8.71 1.70 9.06
N ALA A 64 -9.23 0.65 8.42
CA ALA A 64 -9.07 -0.72 8.90
C ALA A 64 -7.59 -1.14 8.96
N CYS A 65 -6.77 -0.73 7.99
CA CYS A 65 -5.34 -0.98 7.99
C CYS A 65 -4.60 -0.13 9.05
N LEU A 66 -4.93 1.15 9.18
CA LEU A 66 -4.35 2.02 10.21
C LEU A 66 -4.67 1.53 11.63
N ALA A 67 -5.84 0.97 11.85
CA ALA A 67 -6.19 0.33 13.11
C ALA A 67 -5.40 -0.96 13.42
N ASN A 68 -4.67 -1.51 12.45
CA ASN A 68 -3.83 -2.70 12.61
C ASN A 68 -2.35 -2.30 12.86
N GLN A 69 -2.10 -1.47 13.85
CA GLN A 69 -0.80 -0.86 14.11
C GLN A 69 0.35 -1.85 14.38
N GLY A 70 0.07 -2.97 15.01
CA GLY A 70 1.06 -4.01 15.29
C GLY A 70 1.23 -5.05 14.19
N GLY A 71 0.58 -4.88 13.04
CA GLY A 71 0.54 -5.90 11.99
C GLY A 71 1.15 -5.46 10.66
N LEU A 72 1.05 -6.35 9.69
CA LEU A 72 1.48 -6.15 8.30
C LEU A 72 0.30 -5.60 7.48
N ASN A 73 0.44 -4.41 6.94
CA ASN A 73 -0.63 -3.75 6.19
C ASN A 73 -0.25 -3.54 4.73
N LEU A 74 -1.25 -3.62 3.87
CA LEU A 74 -1.21 -3.26 2.46
C LEU A 74 -2.52 -2.56 2.12
N VAL A 75 -2.46 -1.42 1.47
CA VAL A 75 -3.65 -0.74 0.91
C VAL A 75 -3.48 -0.59 -0.58
N ASP A 76 -4.56 -0.75 -1.33
CA ASP A 76 -4.57 -0.71 -2.77
C ASP A 76 -5.81 0.02 -3.28
N SER A 77 -5.64 0.95 -4.21
CA SER A 77 -6.75 1.60 -4.92
C SER A 77 -6.24 2.25 -6.22
N TYR A 78 -7.17 2.68 -7.08
CA TYR A 78 -6.85 3.53 -8.22
C TYR A 78 -6.41 4.92 -7.76
N GLU A 79 -5.48 5.51 -8.51
CA GLU A 79 -4.86 6.81 -8.19
C GLU A 79 -5.89 7.89 -7.84
N ALA A 80 -6.91 8.06 -8.69
CA ALA A 80 -7.95 9.08 -8.48
C ALA A 80 -8.77 8.85 -7.20
N PHE A 81 -8.98 7.60 -6.80
CA PHE A 81 -9.80 7.30 -5.63
C PHE A 81 -9.00 7.38 -4.33
N CYS A 82 -7.66 7.29 -4.40
CA CYS A 82 -6.79 7.45 -3.24
C CYS A 82 -7.02 8.80 -2.52
N VAL A 83 -7.47 9.85 -3.21
CA VAL A 83 -7.77 11.15 -2.58
C VAL A 83 -8.78 11.04 -1.44
N LYS A 84 -9.71 10.10 -1.50
CA LYS A 84 -10.68 9.85 -0.43
C LYS A 84 -10.04 9.31 0.85
N MET A 85 -8.82 8.77 0.78
CA MET A 85 -8.05 8.29 1.94
C MET A 85 -7.27 9.40 2.64
N LEU A 86 -7.14 10.58 2.02
CA LEU A 86 -6.20 11.62 2.44
C LEU A 86 -6.46 12.11 3.87
N GLY A 87 -7.71 12.26 4.28
CA GLY A 87 -8.07 12.72 5.63
C GLY A 87 -7.53 11.79 6.71
N VAL A 88 -7.79 10.49 6.57
CA VAL A 88 -7.34 9.46 7.53
C VAL A 88 -5.83 9.28 7.50
N VAL A 89 -5.24 9.29 6.30
CA VAL A 89 -3.78 9.19 6.13
C VAL A 89 -3.09 10.38 6.81
N ARG A 90 -3.59 11.60 6.65
CA ARG A 90 -3.05 12.79 7.34
C ARG A 90 -3.14 12.69 8.86
N GLN A 91 -4.21 12.11 9.40
CA GLN A 91 -4.30 11.86 10.84
C GLN A 91 -3.17 10.94 11.32
N SER A 92 -2.88 9.86 10.58
CA SER A 92 -1.76 8.97 10.88
C SER A 92 -0.41 9.67 10.78
N ILE A 93 -0.22 10.54 9.78
CA ILE A 93 0.99 11.35 9.60
C ILE A 93 1.18 12.28 10.79
N ILE A 94 0.15 13.02 11.17
CA ILE A 94 0.18 13.94 12.33
C ILE A 94 0.56 13.18 13.60
N PHE A 95 -0.05 12.02 13.83
CA PHE A 95 0.23 11.20 15.00
C PHE A 95 1.68 10.68 14.99
N SER A 96 2.19 10.21 13.85
CA SER A 96 3.60 9.80 13.70
C SER A 96 4.57 10.94 14.01
N ARG A 97 4.28 12.14 13.53
CA ARG A 97 5.06 13.34 13.79
C ARG A 97 5.08 13.69 15.28
N GLN A 98 3.91 13.72 15.91
CA GLN A 98 3.80 14.00 17.34
C GLN A 98 4.58 12.99 18.19
N GLN A 99 4.49 11.69 17.86
CA GLN A 99 5.28 10.67 18.56
C GLN A 99 6.78 10.94 18.44
N LYS A 100 7.22 11.34 17.27
CA LYS A 100 8.62 11.68 17.02
C LYS A 100 9.07 12.92 17.77
N GLU A 101 8.26 13.98 17.79
CA GLU A 101 8.53 15.23 18.50
C GLU A 101 8.72 15.03 20.01
N ILE A 102 7.97 14.12 20.61
CA ILE A 102 8.11 13.77 22.04
C ILE A 102 9.16 12.69 22.31
N GLY A 103 9.97 12.31 21.29
CA GLY A 103 11.03 11.32 21.43
C GLY A 103 10.54 9.87 21.55
N ARG A 104 9.28 9.60 21.25
CA ARG A 104 8.73 8.24 21.25
C ARG A 104 8.71 7.70 19.81
N PRO A 105 9.49 6.66 19.50
CA PRO A 105 9.42 6.05 18.18
C PRO A 105 8.03 5.45 17.96
N ALA A 106 7.49 5.63 16.77
CA ALA A 106 6.23 4.99 16.39
C ALA A 106 6.33 3.47 16.52
N GLY A 107 5.40 2.87 17.25
CA GLY A 107 5.42 1.43 17.55
C GLY A 107 4.99 0.54 16.38
N TRP A 108 4.34 1.11 15.35
CA TRP A 108 3.82 0.36 14.20
C TRP A 108 4.83 0.28 13.06
N LEU A 109 4.72 -0.80 12.29
CA LEU A 109 5.52 -1.01 11.09
C LEU A 109 5.11 -0.04 9.97
N GLY A 110 6.05 0.29 9.10
CA GLY A 110 5.76 0.96 7.85
C GLY A 110 4.91 0.08 6.93
N TRP A 111 4.19 0.70 6.01
CA TRP A 111 3.32 -0.01 5.09
C TRP A 111 3.14 0.76 3.79
N PRO A 112 2.94 0.04 2.66
CA PRO A 112 2.65 0.65 1.37
C PRO A 112 1.16 0.92 1.18
N LEU A 113 0.87 2.08 0.56
CA LEU A 113 -0.37 2.35 -0.14
C LEU A 113 -0.05 2.31 -1.63
N ILE A 114 -0.68 1.41 -2.36
CA ILE A 114 -0.48 1.22 -3.79
C ILE A 114 -1.53 2.03 -4.54
N ALA A 115 -1.08 3.03 -5.29
CA ALA A 115 -1.90 3.81 -6.22
C ALA A 115 -1.67 3.26 -7.64
N THR A 116 -2.71 2.66 -8.22
CA THR A 116 -2.65 2.08 -9.57
C THR A 116 -3.38 2.94 -10.60
N SER A 117 -3.36 2.53 -11.87
CA SER A 117 -3.98 3.30 -12.96
C SER A 117 -3.54 4.76 -12.98
N HIS A 118 -2.25 5.00 -12.70
CA HIS A 118 -1.71 6.35 -12.55
C HIS A 118 -1.78 7.16 -13.85
N THR A 119 -1.70 8.46 -13.72
CA THR A 119 -1.88 9.45 -14.81
C THR A 119 -1.00 9.15 -16.04
N TRP A 120 0.24 8.70 -15.85
CA TRP A 120 1.16 8.41 -16.96
C TRP A 120 0.90 7.08 -17.66
N GLU A 121 0.07 6.21 -17.11
CA GLU A 121 -0.25 4.91 -17.72
C GLU A 121 -1.16 5.04 -18.94
N ASN A 122 -1.92 6.11 -19.03
CA ASN A 122 -2.84 6.43 -20.12
C ASN A 122 -3.72 5.24 -20.56
N GLY A 123 -4.41 4.64 -19.58
CA GLY A 123 -5.22 3.44 -19.79
C GLY A 123 -6.61 3.72 -20.36
N LYS A 124 -7.40 2.66 -20.50
CA LYS A 124 -8.79 2.72 -20.98
C LYS A 124 -9.70 3.63 -20.15
N ASN A 125 -9.38 3.82 -18.87
CA ASN A 125 -10.19 4.59 -17.93
C ASN A 125 -9.70 6.03 -17.83
N GLN A 126 -9.25 6.61 -18.94
CA GLN A 126 -8.78 7.98 -19.02
C GLN A 126 -9.68 8.93 -18.22
N GLN A 127 -9.08 9.83 -17.47
CA GLN A 127 -9.70 10.88 -16.66
C GLN A 127 -10.56 10.43 -15.46
N SER A 128 -11.13 9.23 -15.47
CA SER A 128 -11.97 8.77 -14.36
C SER A 128 -11.19 8.07 -13.23
N HIS A 129 -9.98 7.57 -13.54
CA HIS A 129 -9.15 6.79 -12.60
C HIS A 129 -7.76 7.40 -12.39
N GLN A 130 -7.41 8.44 -13.12
CA GLN A 130 -6.15 9.16 -13.06
C GLN A 130 -6.34 10.53 -12.41
N ASP A 131 -5.66 10.76 -11.29
CA ASP A 131 -5.64 12.04 -10.59
C ASP A 131 -4.47 12.06 -9.60
N THR A 132 -3.52 12.95 -9.81
CA THR A 132 -2.30 13.04 -9.00
C THR A 132 -2.51 13.72 -7.64
N THR A 133 -3.70 14.24 -7.35
CA THR A 133 -4.00 15.06 -6.15
C THR A 133 -3.54 14.40 -4.85
N PHE A 134 -3.77 13.09 -4.70
CA PHE A 134 -3.34 12.37 -3.49
C PHE A 134 -1.81 12.35 -3.35
N CYS A 135 -1.11 12.01 -4.43
CA CYS A 135 0.35 11.94 -4.43
C CYS A 135 0.97 13.32 -4.22
N GLU A 136 0.44 14.36 -4.87
CA GLU A 136 0.87 15.75 -4.70
C GLU A 136 0.67 16.24 -3.27
N ALA A 137 -0.46 15.92 -2.65
CA ALA A 137 -0.71 16.25 -1.25
C ALA A 137 0.30 15.57 -0.31
N LEU A 138 0.68 14.31 -0.60
CA LEU A 138 1.68 13.59 0.18
C LEU A 138 3.12 14.09 -0.04
N LEU A 139 3.45 14.60 -1.22
CA LEU A 139 4.74 15.25 -1.48
C LEU A 139 4.94 16.52 -0.66
N GLY A 140 3.86 17.17 -0.23
CA GLY A 140 3.89 18.31 0.67
C GLY A 140 4.14 17.94 2.15
N GLU A 141 4.10 16.65 2.50
CA GLU A 141 4.32 16.17 3.86
C GLU A 141 5.82 15.91 4.14
N MET A 142 6.17 15.67 5.41
CA MET A 142 7.55 15.39 5.78
C MET A 142 8.01 14.01 5.28
N HIS A 143 9.07 13.98 4.49
CA HIS A 143 9.62 12.78 3.84
C HIS A 143 10.11 11.69 4.81
N ASP A 144 10.31 12.02 6.06
CA ASP A 144 10.67 11.06 7.12
C ASP A 144 9.47 10.30 7.70
N VAL A 145 8.24 10.75 7.39
CA VAL A 145 6.99 10.08 7.76
C VAL A 145 6.27 9.52 6.54
N VAL A 146 6.32 10.24 5.41
CA VAL A 146 5.66 9.84 4.16
C VAL A 146 6.64 9.92 3.01
N ARG A 147 6.58 8.94 2.11
CA ARG A 147 7.28 8.97 0.83
C ARG A 147 6.31 8.64 -0.30
N VAL A 148 6.46 9.35 -1.41
CA VAL A 148 5.86 9.00 -2.70
C VAL A 148 6.95 8.41 -3.56
N LEU A 149 6.78 7.19 -4.02
CA LEU A 149 7.77 6.42 -4.75
C LEU A 149 7.15 5.95 -6.08
N LEU A 150 7.88 6.17 -7.16
CA LEU A 150 7.48 5.79 -8.51
C LEU A 150 8.46 4.72 -9.03
N PRO A 151 8.28 3.44 -8.67
CA PRO A 151 9.16 2.39 -9.18
C PRO A 151 9.03 2.27 -10.68
N ALA A 152 10.17 2.22 -11.37
CA ALA A 152 10.21 2.19 -12.83
C ALA A 152 9.81 0.83 -13.42
N ASP A 153 9.96 -0.25 -12.65
CA ASP A 153 9.68 -1.62 -13.06
C ASP A 153 9.46 -2.56 -11.86
N HIS A 154 9.22 -3.83 -12.16
CA HIS A 154 9.01 -4.86 -11.15
C HIS A 154 10.21 -5.03 -10.19
N ASN A 155 11.44 -4.98 -10.69
CA ASN A 155 12.64 -5.15 -9.87
C ASN A 155 12.83 -3.98 -8.91
N SER A 156 12.60 -2.75 -9.36
CA SER A 156 12.67 -1.55 -8.52
C SER A 156 11.56 -1.54 -7.47
N LEU A 157 10.33 -1.98 -7.82
CA LEU A 157 9.26 -2.16 -6.84
C LEU A 157 9.65 -3.16 -5.75
N LEU A 158 10.13 -4.35 -6.13
CA LEU A 158 10.54 -5.38 -5.17
C LEU A 158 11.69 -4.92 -4.26
N ALA A 159 12.62 -4.13 -4.78
CA ALA A 159 13.75 -3.62 -4.01
C ALA A 159 13.34 -2.61 -2.92
N LEU A 160 12.24 -1.87 -3.13
CA LEU A 160 11.72 -0.88 -2.16
C LEU A 160 10.96 -1.53 -0.99
N LEU A 161 10.26 -2.64 -1.22
CA LEU A 161 9.35 -3.23 -0.24
C LEU A 161 10.00 -3.60 1.10
N PRO A 162 11.21 -4.19 1.16
CA PRO A 162 11.86 -4.48 2.44
C PRO A 162 12.07 -3.24 3.30
N GLY A 163 12.56 -2.15 2.71
CA GLY A 163 12.78 -0.88 3.41
C GLY A 163 11.48 -0.25 3.93
N ILE A 164 10.38 -0.41 3.19
CA ILE A 164 9.06 0.07 3.62
C ILE A 164 8.59 -0.69 4.86
N TYR A 165 8.60 -2.01 4.83
CA TYR A 165 8.10 -2.83 5.95
C TYR A 165 9.04 -2.85 7.17
N GLN A 166 10.33 -2.57 7.00
CA GLN A 166 11.29 -2.44 8.11
C GLN A 166 11.22 -1.06 8.78
N ALA A 167 10.70 -0.06 8.09
CA ALA A 167 10.52 1.27 8.67
C ALA A 167 9.47 1.25 9.80
N ARG A 168 9.52 2.29 10.64
CA ARG A 168 8.54 2.47 11.70
C ARG A 168 7.88 3.84 11.59
N GLY A 169 6.54 3.86 11.76
CA GLY A 169 5.74 5.06 11.70
C GLY A 169 5.77 5.77 10.34
N ARG A 170 6.00 5.02 9.25
CA ARG A 170 6.12 5.57 7.90
C ARG A 170 5.09 4.98 6.98
N LEU A 171 4.62 5.82 6.06
CA LEU A 171 3.79 5.46 4.93
C LEU A 171 4.61 5.62 3.65
N ALA A 172 4.50 4.66 2.73
CA ALA A 172 4.99 4.80 1.37
C ALA A 172 3.83 4.72 0.39
N CYS A 173 3.54 5.79 -0.34
CA CYS A 173 2.67 5.74 -1.49
C CYS A 173 3.48 5.23 -2.68
N LEU A 174 3.12 4.06 -3.19
CA LEU A 174 3.72 3.45 -4.37
C LEU A 174 2.82 3.72 -5.58
N VAL A 175 3.27 4.55 -6.49
CA VAL A 175 2.58 4.82 -7.76
C VAL A 175 3.04 3.78 -8.77
N VAL A 176 2.20 2.80 -9.09
CA VAL A 176 2.57 1.64 -9.90
C VAL A 176 1.69 1.48 -11.13
N ALA A 177 2.33 1.05 -12.22
CA ALA A 177 1.62 0.71 -13.43
C ALA A 177 0.76 -0.55 -13.24
N LYS A 178 -0.45 -0.52 -13.76
CA LYS A 178 -1.35 -1.67 -13.86
C LYS A 178 -1.00 -2.57 -15.04
N ARG A 179 -0.38 -2.00 -16.07
CA ARG A 179 0.08 -2.70 -17.26
C ARG A 179 1.45 -3.32 -17.01
N GLU A 180 1.73 -4.41 -17.71
CA GLU A 180 3.06 -4.99 -17.73
C GLU A 180 4.05 -3.98 -18.34
N GLN A 181 5.13 -3.77 -17.64
CA GLN A 181 6.24 -2.91 -18.04
C GLN A 181 7.49 -3.75 -18.24
N PRO A 182 8.34 -3.43 -19.22
CA PRO A 182 9.64 -4.09 -19.35
C PRO A 182 10.49 -3.82 -18.12
N CYS A 183 11.26 -4.82 -17.68
CA CYS A 183 12.24 -4.62 -16.61
C CYS A 183 13.44 -3.86 -17.18
N SER A 184 13.59 -2.61 -16.75
CA SER A 184 14.69 -1.72 -17.15
C SER A 184 15.95 -1.93 -16.31
N PHE A 185 15.79 -2.44 -15.09
CA PHE A 185 16.88 -2.67 -14.14
C PHE A 185 17.01 -4.16 -13.81
N THR A 186 18.25 -4.61 -13.68
CA THR A 186 18.51 -5.89 -13.02
C THR A 186 18.17 -5.78 -11.53
N ALA A 187 17.96 -6.90 -10.85
CA ALA A 187 17.70 -6.92 -9.41
C ALA A 187 18.81 -6.23 -8.60
N ALA A 188 20.08 -6.38 -9.00
CA ALA A 188 21.22 -5.73 -8.34
C ALA A 188 21.19 -4.21 -8.52
N GLN A 189 20.93 -3.72 -9.72
CA GLN A 189 20.78 -2.27 -9.99
C GLN A 189 19.59 -1.67 -9.23
N ALA A 190 18.46 -2.37 -9.21
CA ALA A 190 17.28 -1.94 -8.47
C ALA A 190 17.56 -1.85 -6.96
N GLN A 191 18.28 -2.83 -6.39
CA GLN A 191 18.69 -2.79 -4.99
C GLN A 191 19.67 -1.64 -4.70
N GLN A 192 20.56 -1.32 -5.63
CA GLN A 192 21.46 -0.18 -5.52
C GLN A 192 20.66 1.13 -5.47
N LEU A 193 19.75 1.34 -6.44
CA LEU A 193 18.88 2.49 -6.48
C LEU A 193 18.04 2.65 -5.20
N ALA A 194 17.49 1.55 -4.68
CA ALA A 194 16.70 1.59 -3.45
C ALA A 194 17.51 1.98 -2.20
N ARG A 195 18.83 1.78 -2.21
CA ARG A 195 19.74 2.22 -1.12
C ARG A 195 20.19 3.66 -1.28
N ASP A 196 20.45 4.08 -2.48
CA ASP A 196 21.09 5.37 -2.77
C ASP A 196 20.08 6.51 -2.96
N GLY A 197 18.79 6.18 -3.12
CA GLY A 197 17.67 7.11 -3.29
C GLY A 197 17.20 7.22 -4.70
#